data_c216d4ff7b0a93380f1b743d5f29a4a3
#
_entry.id   c216d4ff7b0a93380f1b743d5f29a4a3
#
_cell.length_a   1.000
_cell.length_b   1.000
_cell.length_c   1.000
_cell.angle_alpha   90.00
_cell.angle_beta   90.00
_cell.angle_gamma   90.00
#
_symmetry.space_group_name_H-M   'P 1'
#
loop_
_entity.id
_entity.type
_entity.pdbx_description
1 polymer ?
#
loop_
_entity_poly.entity_id
_entity_poly.type
_entity_poly.pdbx_seq_one_letter_code
_entity_poly.pdbx_strand_id
1 'polypeptide(L)'
;MFEVKKLRYVGLGAAVCMALGGAALAQQQQPDIGPRPVKVADTPYTFDTAEQHGIKVSVVVRGLNHPFSLAFLPNGDALVTERSSGIRLVHNAAGGKGGAATLDAKPIGGTPEKFEQRTSGLHDLALHPKFAENSLVYFSYNKLGEVIPDSNPPGRRQSAITVQRGKLSGNSLTNVQEIFTGEWSAGSSGSRLAFGTDGFLYVSTGAPFGATTARDTSSVYGKILRLRDDGKPAPGNPFATKAGARPEVFTMGHRDQLGLTIHPSGAVLAAEHGPNGGDEVNLILAGKDYGWPTWTYGRNYDGSRMSTLPVTEGIEQPLVLWVPSIAPTGLVVYTGDKIPAWKNNLFVGSARRGEIPRTGGLERVVLNDKLEEIRRERLLDTLHQRIRDVRQGPDGLLYVITDEDDGALLRIEPIAL
;
A
#
# COMPACT_ATOMS: atom_id res chain seq x y z
N MET A 1 -14.22 -59.26 -8.59
CA MET A 1 -13.71 -59.98 -9.76
C MET A 1 -14.31 -59.31 -10.99
N PHE A 2 -13.64 -58.31 -11.54
CA PHE A 2 -14.05 -57.66 -12.81
C PHE A 2 -12.79 -57.57 -13.68
N GLU A 3 -12.88 -58.23 -14.82
CA GLU A 3 -11.84 -58.30 -15.84
C GLU A 3 -11.73 -56.97 -16.60
N VAL A 4 -10.51 -56.47 -16.79
CA VAL A 4 -10.19 -55.34 -17.66
C VAL A 4 -9.68 -55.86 -18.99
N LYS A 5 -10.46 -55.67 -20.05
CA LYS A 5 -10.06 -55.96 -21.44
C LYS A 5 -9.03 -54.94 -21.92
N LYS A 6 -7.85 -55.43 -22.33
CA LYS A 6 -6.82 -54.67 -23.03
C LYS A 6 -7.22 -54.47 -24.51
N LEU A 7 -7.36 -53.23 -24.95
CA LEU A 7 -7.44 -52.90 -26.40
C LEU A 7 -6.01 -52.65 -26.92
N ARG A 8 -5.61 -53.37 -27.94
CA ARG A 8 -4.41 -53.15 -28.74
C ARG A 8 -4.72 -52.14 -29.84
N TYR A 9 -3.96 -51.07 -29.97
CA TYR A 9 -3.94 -50.21 -31.15
C TYR A 9 -2.75 -50.56 -32.02
N VAL A 10 -3.07 -50.84 -33.28
CA VAL A 10 -2.14 -51.09 -34.40
C VAL A 10 -1.74 -49.71 -34.96
N GLY A 11 -0.48 -49.48 -35.15
CA GLY A 11 0.05 -48.26 -35.73
C GLY A 11 -0.14 -48.22 -37.25
N LEU A 12 -0.51 -47.05 -37.74
CA LEU A 12 -0.32 -46.65 -39.15
C LEU A 12 0.49 -45.34 -39.15
N GLY A 13 1.65 -45.39 -39.73
CA GLY A 13 2.45 -44.22 -39.99
C GLY A 13 1.91 -43.44 -41.19
N ALA A 14 1.78 -42.14 -41.03
CA ALA A 14 1.62 -41.22 -42.14
C ALA A 14 2.53 -40.00 -41.91
N ALA A 15 3.49 -39.82 -42.80
CA ALA A 15 4.32 -38.64 -42.89
C ALA A 15 3.45 -37.44 -43.33
N VAL A 16 3.46 -36.35 -42.59
CA VAL A 16 2.86 -35.09 -43.02
C VAL A 16 3.91 -34.00 -42.98
N CYS A 17 4.05 -33.35 -44.14
CA CYS A 17 4.95 -32.23 -44.42
C CYS A 17 4.80 -31.07 -43.44
N MET A 18 5.93 -30.54 -43.02
CA MET A 18 5.98 -29.25 -42.32
C MET A 18 5.53 -28.13 -43.24
N ALA A 19 4.41 -27.51 -42.90
CA ALA A 19 4.08 -26.16 -43.33
C ALA A 19 4.37 -25.21 -42.16
N LEU A 20 5.36 -24.39 -42.34
CA LEU A 20 5.69 -23.27 -41.43
C LEU A 20 4.55 -22.24 -41.55
N GLY A 21 3.54 -22.37 -40.74
CA GLY A 21 2.54 -21.34 -40.48
C GLY A 21 2.80 -20.74 -39.12
N GLY A 22 3.33 -19.48 -39.08
CA GLY A 22 3.46 -18.71 -37.85
C GLY A 22 2.11 -18.53 -37.18
N ALA A 23 1.79 -19.37 -36.19
CA ALA A 23 0.70 -19.11 -35.29
C ALA A 23 1.10 -17.97 -34.35
N ALA A 24 0.64 -16.77 -34.65
CA ALA A 24 0.54 -15.72 -33.65
C ALA A 24 -0.23 -16.29 -32.47
N LEU A 25 0.44 -16.48 -31.33
CA LEU A 25 -0.21 -16.78 -30.06
C LEU A 25 -1.08 -15.56 -29.75
N ALA A 26 -2.35 -15.63 -30.11
CA ALA A 26 -3.35 -14.72 -29.60
C ALA A 26 -3.27 -14.85 -28.07
N GLN A 27 -2.78 -13.80 -27.40
CA GLN A 27 -2.96 -13.65 -25.97
C GLN A 27 -4.46 -13.85 -25.72
N GLN A 28 -4.83 -14.95 -25.13
CA GLN A 28 -6.19 -15.14 -24.62
C GLN A 28 -6.40 -14.03 -23.61
N GLN A 29 -7.15 -13.01 -24.00
CA GLN A 29 -7.64 -12.02 -23.04
C GLN A 29 -8.41 -12.83 -21.98
N GLN A 30 -7.90 -12.80 -20.75
CA GLN A 30 -8.66 -13.35 -19.63
C GLN A 30 -10.03 -12.67 -19.64
N PRO A 31 -11.12 -13.44 -19.44
CA PRO A 31 -12.44 -12.84 -19.39
C PRO A 31 -12.45 -11.69 -18.40
N ASP A 32 -13.04 -10.56 -18.78
CA ASP A 32 -13.17 -9.37 -17.93
C ASP A 32 -14.16 -9.68 -16.80
N ILE A 33 -13.63 -10.19 -15.69
CA ILE A 33 -14.40 -10.56 -14.50
C ILE A 33 -14.64 -9.35 -13.61
N GLY A 34 -15.75 -9.38 -12.86
CA GLY A 34 -16.11 -8.31 -11.92
C GLY A 34 -16.98 -7.21 -12.55
N PRO A 35 -17.31 -6.15 -11.78
CA PRO A 35 -18.06 -5.01 -12.27
C PRO A 35 -17.40 -4.32 -13.47
N ARG A 36 -18.20 -3.70 -14.32
CA ARG A 36 -17.65 -2.94 -15.46
C ARG A 36 -16.81 -1.75 -14.95
N PRO A 37 -15.76 -1.32 -15.70
CA PRO A 37 -15.05 -0.10 -15.40
C PRO A 37 -16.01 1.09 -15.34
N VAL A 38 -15.92 1.89 -14.28
CA VAL A 38 -16.75 3.08 -14.08
C VAL A 38 -15.82 4.26 -13.81
N LYS A 39 -15.98 5.31 -14.61
CA LYS A 39 -15.33 6.58 -14.32
C LYS A 39 -16.07 7.26 -13.16
N VAL A 40 -15.35 7.76 -12.19
CA VAL A 40 -15.95 8.55 -11.09
C VAL A 40 -16.72 9.73 -11.68
N ALA A 41 -17.97 9.94 -11.29
CA ALA A 41 -18.79 11.04 -11.79
C ALA A 41 -18.30 12.40 -11.27
N ASP A 42 -18.64 13.47 -11.98
CA ASP A 42 -18.36 14.84 -11.52
C ASP A 42 -19.37 15.31 -10.47
N THR A 43 -20.57 14.75 -10.50
CA THR A 43 -21.58 14.98 -9.47
C THR A 43 -21.22 14.25 -8.18
N PRO A 44 -21.40 14.86 -7.01
CA PRO A 44 -21.15 14.19 -5.75
C PRO A 44 -21.98 12.91 -5.57
N TYR A 45 -21.36 11.91 -4.96
CA TYR A 45 -22.06 10.72 -4.48
C TYR A 45 -22.53 10.93 -3.05
N THR A 46 -23.62 10.28 -2.70
CA THR A 46 -24.13 10.23 -1.32
C THR A 46 -24.20 8.77 -0.87
N PHE A 47 -23.77 8.52 0.36
CA PHE A 47 -23.81 7.21 0.98
C PHE A 47 -24.45 7.35 2.35
N ASP A 48 -25.21 6.36 2.74
CA ASP A 48 -25.65 6.21 4.12
C ASP A 48 -24.60 5.42 4.91
N THR A 49 -24.44 5.74 6.19
CA THR A 49 -23.46 5.10 7.07
C THR A 49 -24.07 4.84 8.44
N ALA A 50 -23.46 3.95 9.21
CA ALA A 50 -24.08 3.43 10.44
C ALA A 50 -24.43 4.51 11.46
N GLU A 51 -23.47 5.32 11.95
CA GLU A 51 -23.76 6.31 13.01
C GLU A 51 -23.82 7.75 12.52
N GLN A 52 -23.22 8.01 11.35
CA GLN A 52 -23.15 9.35 10.77
C GLN A 52 -24.37 9.65 9.90
N HIS A 53 -25.09 8.63 9.46
CA HIS A 53 -26.21 8.66 8.53
C HIS A 53 -25.82 9.02 7.11
N GLY A 54 -25.48 10.25 6.79
CA GLY A 54 -25.16 10.64 5.42
C GLY A 54 -23.74 11.15 5.28
N ILE A 55 -23.05 10.70 4.23
CA ILE A 55 -21.81 11.31 3.75
C ILE A 55 -21.93 11.67 2.27
N LYS A 56 -21.30 12.77 1.91
CA LYS A 56 -21.12 13.23 0.53
C LYS A 56 -19.67 13.01 0.13
N VAL A 57 -19.46 12.42 -1.06
CA VAL A 57 -18.14 12.18 -1.64
C VAL A 57 -18.02 12.98 -2.93
N SER A 58 -17.09 13.92 -2.97
CA SER A 58 -16.91 14.85 -4.08
C SER A 58 -15.52 14.73 -4.68
N VAL A 59 -15.41 14.90 -6.00
CA VAL A 59 -14.12 15.00 -6.68
C VAL A 59 -13.46 16.32 -6.35
N VAL A 60 -12.22 16.29 -5.88
CA VAL A 60 -11.38 17.48 -5.66
C VAL A 60 -10.58 17.79 -6.92
N VAL A 61 -9.85 16.79 -7.45
CA VAL A 61 -9.16 16.87 -8.75
C VAL A 61 -9.16 15.51 -9.43
N ARG A 62 -8.94 15.50 -10.75
CA ARG A 62 -8.76 14.34 -11.62
C ARG A 62 -7.42 14.40 -12.34
N GLY A 63 -7.14 13.39 -13.16
CA GLY A 63 -5.95 13.34 -14.01
C GLY A 63 -4.70 12.91 -13.25
N LEU A 64 -4.87 12.23 -12.10
CA LEU A 64 -3.79 11.53 -11.43
C LEU A 64 -3.56 10.17 -12.13
N ASN A 65 -2.31 9.83 -12.38
CA ASN A 65 -1.94 8.58 -13.03
C ASN A 65 -1.41 7.59 -11.99
N HIS A 66 -2.19 6.55 -11.66
CA HIS A 66 -1.84 5.55 -10.65
C HIS A 66 -1.24 6.16 -9.39
N PRO A 67 -1.96 7.08 -8.71
CA PRO A 67 -1.44 7.70 -7.49
C PRO A 67 -1.28 6.65 -6.39
N PHE A 68 -0.25 6.84 -5.53
CA PHE A 68 0.04 5.90 -4.46
C PHE A 68 -0.16 6.47 -3.07
N SER A 69 0.20 7.72 -2.84
CA SER A 69 0.13 8.35 -1.52
C SER A 69 -0.23 9.83 -1.61
N LEU A 70 -0.78 10.35 -0.53
CA LEU A 70 -1.24 11.72 -0.37
C LEU A 70 -0.70 12.30 0.94
N ALA A 71 -0.14 13.51 0.93
CA ALA A 71 0.13 14.30 2.14
C ALA A 71 -0.30 15.75 1.96
N PHE A 72 -1.04 16.25 2.94
CA PHE A 72 -1.46 17.65 2.98
C PHE A 72 -0.35 18.55 3.51
N LEU A 73 -0.14 19.66 2.83
CA LEU A 73 0.70 20.74 3.31
C LEU A 73 -0.09 21.63 4.31
N PRO A 74 0.60 22.31 5.25
CA PRO A 74 -0.07 23.16 6.22
C PRO A 74 -0.92 24.29 5.61
N ASN A 75 -0.63 24.66 4.37
CA ASN A 75 -1.35 25.70 3.64
C ASN A 75 -2.62 25.18 2.92
N GLY A 76 -2.98 23.90 3.07
CA GLY A 76 -4.14 23.27 2.44
C GLY A 76 -3.90 22.74 1.02
N ASP A 77 -2.71 22.89 0.47
CA ASP A 77 -2.29 22.18 -0.74
C ASP A 77 -1.98 20.70 -0.40
N ALA A 78 -1.75 19.88 -1.41
CA ALA A 78 -1.36 18.50 -1.19
C ALA A 78 -0.31 18.03 -2.18
N LEU A 79 0.58 17.16 -1.70
CA LEU A 79 1.49 16.39 -2.54
C LEU A 79 0.89 14.99 -2.76
N VAL A 80 0.96 14.51 -3.99
CA VAL A 80 0.49 13.17 -4.37
C VAL A 80 1.61 12.47 -5.14
N THR A 81 2.01 11.28 -4.68
CA THR A 81 2.93 10.45 -5.46
C THR A 81 2.18 9.71 -6.55
N GLU A 82 2.70 9.75 -7.77
CA GLU A 82 2.29 8.88 -8.88
C GLU A 82 3.40 7.86 -9.12
N ARG A 83 3.08 6.58 -9.22
CA ARG A 83 4.09 5.50 -9.29
C ARG A 83 5.16 5.74 -10.35
N SER A 84 4.75 6.21 -11.53
CA SER A 84 5.61 6.35 -12.69
C SER A 84 5.96 7.79 -13.05
N SER A 85 5.23 8.76 -12.53
CA SER A 85 5.32 10.15 -13.02
C SER A 85 6.08 11.08 -12.09
N GLY A 86 6.10 10.81 -10.79
CA GLY A 86 6.75 11.65 -9.80
C GLY A 86 5.79 12.15 -8.72
N ILE A 87 6.11 13.27 -8.08
CA ILE A 87 5.26 13.90 -7.06
C ILE A 87 4.47 15.04 -7.72
N ARG A 88 3.13 14.98 -7.62
CA ARG A 88 2.22 16.02 -8.15
C ARG A 88 1.83 16.98 -7.02
N LEU A 89 1.66 18.24 -7.37
CA LEU A 89 1.14 19.25 -6.47
C LEU A 89 -0.32 19.57 -6.82
N VAL A 90 -1.17 19.48 -5.79
CA VAL A 90 -2.59 19.85 -5.86
C VAL A 90 -2.77 21.12 -5.02
N HIS A 91 -3.08 22.23 -5.68
CA HIS A 91 -3.35 23.49 -5.01
C HIS A 91 -4.76 23.49 -4.42
N ASN A 92 -4.91 24.08 -3.23
CA ASN A 92 -6.18 24.22 -2.52
C ASN A 92 -6.94 22.88 -2.33
N ALA A 93 -6.20 21.78 -2.15
CA ALA A 93 -6.75 20.44 -2.06
C ALA A 93 -7.75 20.29 -0.89
N ALA A 94 -7.45 20.89 0.27
CA ALA A 94 -8.32 20.91 1.44
C ALA A 94 -9.33 22.08 1.44
N GLY A 95 -9.30 22.93 0.41
CA GLY A 95 -10.11 24.16 0.37
C GLY A 95 -9.54 25.27 1.27
N GLY A 96 -10.35 26.30 1.53
CA GLY A 96 -10.00 27.38 2.46
C GLY A 96 -9.31 28.61 1.85
N LYS A 97 -8.76 28.49 0.63
CA LYS A 97 -8.12 29.64 -0.08
C LYS A 97 -9.07 30.37 -1.04
N GLY A 98 -10.33 29.91 -1.12
CA GLY A 98 -11.25 30.33 -2.19
C GLY A 98 -10.88 29.72 -3.54
N GLY A 99 -11.90 29.48 -4.39
CA GLY A 99 -11.72 28.83 -5.69
C GLY A 99 -11.65 27.30 -5.64
N ALA A 100 -11.65 26.69 -6.83
CA ALA A 100 -11.53 25.25 -6.97
C ALA A 100 -10.09 24.76 -6.76
N ALA A 101 -9.95 23.50 -6.36
CA ALA A 101 -8.64 22.84 -6.35
C ALA A 101 -8.13 22.65 -7.78
N THR A 102 -6.82 22.72 -7.97
CA THR A 102 -6.18 22.54 -9.28
C THR A 102 -4.96 21.63 -9.16
N LEU A 103 -4.77 20.78 -10.16
CA LEU A 103 -3.63 19.89 -10.29
C LEU A 103 -2.60 20.51 -11.25
N ASP A 104 -1.35 20.65 -10.82
CA ASP A 104 -0.28 21.08 -11.72
C ASP A 104 -0.11 20.10 -12.87
N ALA A 105 0.14 20.64 -14.07
CA ALA A 105 0.28 19.82 -15.28
C ALA A 105 1.52 18.89 -15.24
N LYS A 106 2.56 19.27 -14.49
CA LYS A 106 3.82 18.54 -14.39
C LYS A 106 4.09 18.17 -12.94
N PRO A 107 4.81 17.06 -12.69
CA PRO A 107 5.37 16.75 -11.36
C PRO A 107 6.29 17.87 -10.90
N ILE A 108 6.47 17.99 -9.57
CA ILE A 108 7.46 18.90 -8.99
C ILE A 108 8.88 18.41 -9.34
N GLY A 109 9.81 19.34 -9.42
CA GLY A 109 11.23 19.03 -9.68
C GLY A 109 11.89 18.30 -8.49
N GLY A 110 13.03 17.62 -8.77
CA GLY A 110 13.85 16.97 -7.75
C GLY A 110 13.34 15.60 -7.29
N THR A 111 12.34 15.03 -7.97
CA THR A 111 11.95 13.63 -7.76
C THR A 111 12.91 12.70 -8.51
N PRO A 112 13.14 11.47 -7.99
CA PRO A 112 14.01 10.50 -8.66
C PRO A 112 13.47 10.12 -10.05
N GLU A 113 14.36 9.65 -10.91
CA GLU A 113 13.96 9.10 -12.19
C GLU A 113 13.02 7.91 -12.01
N LYS A 114 12.15 7.71 -12.99
CA LYS A 114 11.06 6.76 -12.97
C LYS A 114 11.53 5.32 -12.82
N PHE A 115 10.82 4.58 -12.02
CA PHE A 115 11.00 3.14 -11.86
C PHE A 115 9.70 2.43 -12.15
N GLU A 116 9.46 2.05 -13.39
CA GLU A 116 8.30 1.23 -13.72
C GLU A 116 8.74 -0.19 -14.00
N GLN A 117 8.52 -1.05 -13.03
CA GLN A 117 8.49 -2.48 -13.24
C GLN A 117 7.38 -3.09 -12.40
N ARG A 118 6.24 -3.43 -13.01
CA ARG A 118 5.04 -4.01 -12.38
C ARG A 118 4.45 -3.05 -11.31
N THR A 119 4.59 -3.40 -10.02
CA THR A 119 4.12 -2.61 -8.86
C THR A 119 5.19 -1.69 -8.28
N SER A 120 6.42 -1.72 -8.82
CA SER A 120 7.50 -0.81 -8.43
C SER A 120 7.19 0.62 -8.82
N GLY A 121 7.87 1.56 -8.19
CA GLY A 121 7.76 2.97 -8.51
C GLY A 121 7.94 3.84 -7.29
N LEU A 122 7.42 5.03 -7.37
CA LEU A 122 7.34 5.95 -6.25
C LEU A 122 6.18 5.52 -5.34
N HIS A 123 6.46 5.40 -4.06
CA HIS A 123 5.52 4.92 -3.07
C HIS A 123 5.03 6.04 -2.16
N ASP A 124 5.37 5.98 -0.88
CA ASP A 124 4.83 6.87 0.13
C ASP A 124 5.58 8.19 0.22
N LEU A 125 4.92 9.17 0.78
CA LEU A 125 5.51 10.43 1.20
C LEU A 125 5.00 10.84 2.58
N ALA A 126 5.87 11.48 3.36
CA ALA A 126 5.56 12.01 4.67
C ALA A 126 6.23 13.37 4.87
N LEU A 127 5.53 14.29 5.51
CA LEU A 127 6.14 15.53 5.95
C LEU A 127 6.89 15.30 7.28
N HIS A 128 8.02 15.96 7.44
CA HIS A 128 8.69 15.99 8.75
C HIS A 128 7.76 16.60 9.81
N PRO A 129 7.75 16.14 11.08
CA PRO A 129 6.90 16.71 12.14
C PRO A 129 7.09 18.23 12.34
N LYS A 130 8.28 18.74 12.03
CA LYS A 130 8.61 20.18 12.05
C LYS A 130 8.65 20.77 10.63
N PHE A 131 7.75 20.35 9.75
CA PHE A 131 7.74 20.80 8.36
C PHE A 131 7.63 22.33 8.23
N ALA A 132 6.86 22.98 9.09
CA ALA A 132 6.74 24.45 9.11
C ALA A 132 8.07 25.16 9.32
N GLU A 133 9.04 24.52 10.00
CA GLU A 133 10.36 25.08 10.28
C GLU A 133 11.40 24.70 9.22
N ASN A 134 11.32 23.45 8.69
CA ASN A 134 12.40 22.87 7.87
C ASN A 134 12.01 22.54 6.42
N SER A 135 10.72 22.51 6.12
CA SER A 135 10.13 22.17 4.81
C SER A 135 10.56 20.80 4.28
N LEU A 136 10.95 19.85 5.16
CA LEU A 136 11.41 18.54 4.76
C LEU A 136 10.26 17.61 4.39
N VAL A 137 10.36 17.03 3.20
CA VAL A 137 9.50 15.98 2.68
C VAL A 137 10.33 14.69 2.54
N TYR A 138 9.81 13.59 3.06
CA TYR A 138 10.37 12.25 2.92
C TYR A 138 9.54 11.47 1.91
N PHE A 139 10.20 10.66 1.10
CA PHE A 139 9.49 9.79 0.15
C PHE A 139 10.26 8.50 -0.06
N SER A 140 9.53 7.43 -0.33
CA SER A 140 10.08 6.10 -0.56
C SER A 140 9.79 5.63 -1.98
N TYR A 141 10.67 4.81 -2.52
CA TYR A 141 10.55 4.27 -3.86
C TYR A 141 11.40 3.00 -4.02
N ASN A 142 11.16 2.26 -5.12
CA ASN A 142 12.06 1.19 -5.52
C ASN A 142 13.13 1.74 -6.45
N LYS A 143 14.37 1.85 -5.97
CA LYS A 143 15.54 2.18 -6.79
C LYS A 143 15.87 0.99 -7.69
N LEU A 144 16.06 1.23 -9.00
CA LEU A 144 16.44 0.18 -9.95
C LEU A 144 17.94 -0.08 -9.89
N GLY A 145 18.28 -1.36 -9.80
CA GLY A 145 19.64 -1.87 -9.90
C GLY A 145 19.97 -2.40 -11.29
N GLU A 146 20.82 -3.40 -11.34
CA GLU A 146 21.30 -4.04 -12.57
C GLU A 146 20.23 -4.98 -13.17
N VAL A 147 20.40 -5.30 -14.45
CA VAL A 147 19.61 -6.33 -15.11
C VAL A 147 19.97 -7.69 -14.51
N ILE A 148 18.95 -8.47 -14.15
CA ILE A 148 19.14 -9.84 -13.66
C ILE A 148 19.41 -10.74 -14.88
N PRO A 149 20.60 -11.38 -14.95
CA PRO A 149 20.89 -12.31 -16.03
C PRO A 149 19.84 -13.42 -16.11
N ASP A 150 19.54 -13.87 -17.31
CA ASP A 150 18.62 -14.99 -17.60
C ASP A 150 17.25 -14.88 -16.92
N SER A 151 16.80 -13.66 -16.61
CA SER A 151 15.53 -13.43 -15.96
C SER A 151 14.33 -13.80 -16.84
N ASN A 152 13.25 -14.27 -16.22
CA ASN A 152 11.97 -14.48 -16.88
C ASN A 152 10.86 -13.58 -16.24
N PRO A 153 10.26 -12.63 -17.00
CA PRO A 153 10.60 -12.28 -18.38
C PRO A 153 12.00 -11.66 -18.50
N PRO A 154 12.60 -11.69 -19.71
CA PRO A 154 13.92 -11.08 -19.96
C PRO A 154 13.94 -9.59 -19.62
N GLY A 155 15.10 -9.10 -19.16
CA GLY A 155 15.30 -7.68 -18.87
C GLY A 155 14.78 -7.23 -17.49
N ARG A 156 14.38 -8.15 -16.62
CA ARG A 156 14.07 -7.79 -15.21
C ARG A 156 15.31 -7.19 -14.55
N ARG A 157 15.08 -6.18 -13.73
CA ARG A 157 16.13 -5.51 -12.95
C ARG A 157 15.97 -5.79 -11.47
N GLN A 158 17.07 -5.77 -10.76
CA GLN A 158 17.05 -5.69 -9.30
C GLN A 158 16.40 -4.40 -8.86
N SER A 159 15.85 -4.39 -7.66
CA SER A 159 15.35 -3.19 -7.00
C SER A 159 15.70 -3.19 -5.52
N ALA A 160 15.80 -1.99 -4.95
CA ALA A 160 16.01 -1.80 -3.52
C ALA A 160 15.02 -0.74 -3.00
N ILE A 161 14.38 -1.01 -1.86
CA ILE A 161 13.61 0.02 -1.16
C ILE A 161 14.55 1.13 -0.74
N THR A 162 14.24 2.34 -1.16
CA THR A 162 15.04 3.53 -0.90
C THR A 162 14.16 4.62 -0.30
N VAL A 163 14.69 5.32 0.69
CA VAL A 163 14.07 6.51 1.27
C VAL A 163 14.96 7.72 0.99
N GLN A 164 14.35 8.77 0.45
CA GLN A 164 14.98 10.07 0.28
C GLN A 164 14.23 11.13 1.07
N ARG A 165 14.92 12.24 1.35
CA ARG A 165 14.33 13.48 1.86
C ARG A 165 14.82 14.67 1.07
N GLY A 166 13.98 15.68 0.95
CA GLY A 166 14.35 16.96 0.30
C GLY A 166 13.56 18.12 0.90
N LYS A 167 14.03 19.33 0.71
CA LYS A 167 13.31 20.54 1.11
C LYS A 167 12.35 20.94 -0.01
N LEU A 168 11.07 21.07 0.31
CA LEU A 168 10.09 21.63 -0.62
C LEU A 168 10.31 23.16 -0.72
N SER A 169 10.54 23.63 -1.95
CA SER A 169 10.71 25.05 -2.27
C SER A 169 9.98 25.36 -3.58
N GLY A 170 8.86 26.05 -3.49
CA GLY A 170 7.95 26.22 -4.63
C GLY A 170 7.54 24.85 -5.20
N ASN A 171 7.72 24.67 -6.51
CA ASN A 171 7.38 23.44 -7.22
C ASN A 171 8.63 22.51 -7.39
N SER A 172 9.52 22.45 -6.41
CA SER A 172 10.70 21.59 -6.48
C SER A 172 11.14 21.11 -5.11
N LEU A 173 11.69 19.90 -5.07
CA LEU A 173 12.50 19.42 -3.96
C LEU A 173 13.96 19.82 -4.20
N THR A 174 14.54 20.49 -3.22
CA THR A 174 15.95 20.89 -3.23
C THR A 174 16.73 20.15 -2.13
N ASN A 175 18.04 20.08 -2.25
CA ASN A 175 18.90 19.38 -1.28
C ASN A 175 18.43 17.92 -1.06
N VAL A 176 18.03 17.26 -2.12
CA VAL A 176 17.57 15.87 -2.05
C VAL A 176 18.71 14.96 -1.63
N GLN A 177 18.47 14.14 -0.62
CA GLN A 177 19.43 13.22 -0.03
C GLN A 177 18.81 11.82 0.08
N GLU A 178 19.54 10.82 -0.38
CA GLU A 178 19.25 9.43 -0.06
C GLU A 178 19.70 9.17 1.39
N ILE A 179 18.74 8.78 2.24
CA ILE A 179 19.00 8.57 3.66
C ILE A 179 18.98 7.08 4.05
N PHE A 180 18.36 6.24 3.22
CA PHE A 180 18.31 4.80 3.44
C PHE A 180 18.15 4.07 2.11
N THR A 181 18.87 2.96 1.95
CA THR A 181 18.67 2.01 0.85
C THR A 181 18.85 0.59 1.40
N GLY A 182 17.85 -0.26 1.15
CA GLY A 182 17.89 -1.67 1.47
C GLY A 182 18.82 -2.47 0.56
N GLU A 183 18.93 -3.76 0.81
CA GLU A 183 19.64 -4.68 -0.08
C GLU A 183 18.93 -4.84 -1.43
N TRP A 184 19.72 -5.15 -2.47
CA TRP A 184 19.19 -5.43 -3.80
C TRP A 184 18.41 -6.75 -3.83
N SER A 185 17.26 -6.73 -4.45
CA SER A 185 16.35 -7.88 -4.55
C SER A 185 15.86 -8.05 -5.99
N ALA A 186 15.58 -9.30 -6.36
CA ALA A 186 14.93 -9.63 -7.63
C ALA A 186 13.43 -9.29 -7.68
N GLY A 187 12.85 -8.89 -6.56
CA GLY A 187 11.45 -8.47 -6.44
C GLY A 187 11.34 -7.07 -5.90
N SER A 188 10.20 -6.44 -6.14
CA SER A 188 9.85 -5.16 -5.53
C SER A 188 8.72 -5.37 -4.51
N SER A 189 8.73 -4.54 -3.50
CA SER A 189 7.68 -4.49 -2.48
C SER A 189 7.25 -3.05 -2.26
N GLY A 190 6.07 -2.86 -1.70
CA GLY A 190 5.62 -1.54 -1.27
C GLY A 190 6.34 -1.06 -0.03
N SER A 191 6.24 0.22 0.24
CA SER A 191 6.69 0.83 1.49
C SER A 191 5.78 1.97 1.90
N ARG A 192 5.69 2.20 3.22
CA ARG A 192 4.99 3.31 3.85
C ARG A 192 5.89 3.99 4.86
N LEU A 193 5.62 5.27 5.10
CA LEU A 193 6.39 6.15 5.97
C LEU A 193 5.47 6.77 7.03
N ALA A 194 5.86 6.74 8.29
CA ALA A 194 5.17 7.46 9.35
C ALA A 194 6.16 7.94 10.42
N PHE A 195 6.05 9.19 10.84
CA PHE A 195 6.77 9.67 12.02
C PHE A 195 6.00 9.31 13.28
N GLY A 196 6.64 8.58 14.18
CA GLY A 196 6.09 8.24 15.49
C GLY A 196 6.06 9.44 16.45
N THR A 197 5.28 9.34 17.52
CA THR A 197 5.28 10.33 18.61
C THR A 197 6.61 10.39 19.36
N ASP A 198 7.45 9.37 19.19
CA ASP A 198 8.83 9.30 19.66
C ASP A 198 9.84 10.07 18.79
N GLY A 199 9.34 10.69 17.69
CA GLY A 199 10.12 11.51 16.77
C GLY A 199 10.94 10.71 15.74
N PHE A 200 10.82 9.38 15.69
CA PHE A 200 11.53 8.55 14.73
C PHE A 200 10.65 8.22 13.50
N LEU A 201 11.33 7.95 12.39
CA LEU A 201 10.68 7.55 11.14
C LEU A 201 10.51 6.02 11.10
N TYR A 202 9.27 5.57 11.05
CA TYR A 202 8.91 4.19 10.78
C TYR A 202 8.77 3.97 9.28
N VAL A 203 9.38 2.90 8.77
CA VAL A 203 9.37 2.55 7.35
C VAL A 203 8.94 1.10 7.22
N SER A 204 7.84 0.85 6.52
CA SER A 204 7.48 -0.51 6.16
C SER A 204 8.25 -0.97 4.92
N THR A 205 8.63 -2.23 4.90
CA THR A 205 9.36 -2.85 3.79
C THR A 205 8.76 -4.23 3.54
N GLY A 206 7.93 -4.36 2.51
CA GLY A 206 7.34 -5.63 2.17
C GLY A 206 8.40 -6.70 1.82
N ALA A 207 8.08 -7.97 2.02
CA ALA A 207 8.92 -9.07 1.57
C ALA A 207 8.76 -9.27 0.06
N PRO A 208 9.84 -9.38 -0.72
CA PRO A 208 9.76 -9.76 -2.12
C PRO A 208 9.02 -11.10 -2.25
N PHE A 209 8.25 -11.24 -3.34
CA PHE A 209 7.45 -12.44 -3.55
C PHE A 209 8.30 -13.72 -3.53
N GLY A 210 7.89 -14.69 -2.71
CA GLY A 210 8.61 -15.95 -2.50
C GLY A 210 9.83 -15.88 -1.57
N ALA A 211 10.13 -14.71 -0.97
CA ALA A 211 11.27 -14.56 -0.09
C ALA A 211 10.98 -15.08 1.33
N THR A 212 11.94 -15.83 1.87
CA THR A 212 11.93 -16.30 3.27
C THR A 212 12.59 -15.32 4.24
N THR A 213 13.08 -14.19 3.73
CA THR A 213 13.84 -13.17 4.47
C THR A 213 13.01 -12.41 5.50
N ALA A 214 11.67 -12.50 5.44
CA ALA A 214 10.79 -11.74 6.33
C ALA A 214 11.07 -11.97 7.82
N ARG A 215 11.55 -13.17 8.21
CA ARG A 215 11.91 -13.52 9.59
C ARG A 215 13.41 -13.51 9.84
N ASP A 216 14.21 -13.18 8.83
CA ASP A 216 15.66 -13.04 8.96
C ASP A 216 16.00 -11.59 9.31
N THR A 217 16.53 -11.36 10.51
CA THR A 217 16.93 -10.02 10.98
C THR A 217 18.16 -9.44 10.29
N SER A 218 18.87 -10.23 9.46
CA SER A 218 19.96 -9.72 8.62
C SER A 218 19.47 -9.03 7.33
N SER A 219 18.17 -9.17 7.01
CA SER A 219 17.52 -8.50 5.87
C SER A 219 16.58 -7.40 6.35
N VAL A 220 16.41 -6.36 5.55
CA VAL A 220 15.42 -5.30 5.79
C VAL A 220 14.05 -5.60 5.18
N TYR A 221 13.88 -6.67 4.42
CA TYR A 221 12.60 -7.01 3.79
C TYR A 221 11.67 -7.81 4.71
N GLY A 222 10.37 -7.50 4.61
CA GLY A 222 9.34 -8.06 5.51
C GLY A 222 9.45 -7.53 6.93
N LYS A 223 9.74 -6.25 7.08
CA LYS A 223 10.03 -5.56 8.34
C LYS A 223 9.24 -4.28 8.50
N ILE A 224 9.13 -3.81 9.72
CA ILE A 224 9.06 -2.39 10.03
C ILE A 224 10.44 -1.97 10.51
N LEU A 225 11.00 -0.94 9.90
CA LEU A 225 12.24 -0.30 10.30
C LEU A 225 11.93 0.92 11.15
N ARG A 226 12.84 1.28 12.08
CA ARG A 226 12.73 2.51 12.86
C ARG A 226 14.04 3.28 12.78
N LEU A 227 13.97 4.45 12.16
CA LEU A 227 15.10 5.27 11.76
C LEU A 227 15.05 6.65 12.42
N ARG A 228 16.19 7.26 12.55
CA ARG A 228 16.28 8.70 12.76
C ARG A 228 15.87 9.44 11.49
N ASP A 229 15.62 10.73 11.60
CA ASP A 229 15.30 11.61 10.48
C ASP A 229 16.42 11.71 9.42
N ASP A 230 17.67 11.36 9.79
CA ASP A 230 18.83 11.27 8.89
C ASP A 230 19.04 9.88 8.28
N GLY A 231 18.14 8.92 8.53
CA GLY A 231 18.15 7.56 8.01
C GLY A 231 19.00 6.57 8.82
N LYS A 232 19.74 7.03 9.84
CA LYS A 232 20.47 6.13 10.72
C LYS A 232 19.52 5.33 11.60
N PRO A 233 19.92 4.14 12.07
CA PRO A 233 19.13 3.36 13.01
C PRO A 233 18.75 4.19 14.24
N ALA A 234 17.50 4.12 14.68
CA ALA A 234 17.04 4.77 15.88
C ALA A 234 17.67 4.10 17.13
N PRO A 235 18.03 4.86 18.18
CA PRO A 235 18.52 4.27 19.40
C PRO A 235 17.43 3.40 20.06
N GLY A 236 17.86 2.31 20.72
CA GLY A 236 16.96 1.39 21.40
C GLY A 236 16.16 0.46 20.48
N ASN A 237 16.54 0.34 19.20
CA ASN A 237 15.97 -0.69 18.34
C ASN A 237 16.29 -2.10 18.90
N PRO A 238 15.31 -3.04 18.86
CA PRO A 238 15.40 -4.30 19.59
C PRO A 238 16.50 -5.24 19.09
N PHE A 239 16.92 -5.10 17.83
CA PHE A 239 17.94 -5.96 17.23
C PHE A 239 19.31 -5.27 17.06
N ALA A 240 19.46 -4.04 17.54
CA ALA A 240 20.67 -3.21 17.31
C ALA A 240 21.96 -3.86 17.85
N THR A 241 21.87 -4.67 18.89
CA THR A 241 23.03 -5.36 19.52
C THR A 241 23.13 -6.85 19.13
N LYS A 242 22.18 -7.36 18.36
CA LYS A 242 22.19 -8.76 17.91
C LYS A 242 23.21 -8.96 16.79
N ALA A 243 24.17 -9.83 16.99
CA ALA A 243 25.18 -10.13 15.96
C ALA A 243 24.54 -10.60 14.66
N GLY A 244 24.97 -10.00 13.53
CA GLY A 244 24.46 -10.29 12.19
C GLY A 244 23.09 -9.65 11.86
N ALA A 245 22.42 -9.03 12.81
CA ALA A 245 21.16 -8.35 12.54
C ALA A 245 21.37 -6.92 12.00
N ARG A 246 20.43 -6.44 11.22
CA ARG A 246 20.34 -5.04 10.77
C ARG A 246 19.85 -4.18 11.93
N PRO A 247 20.61 -3.14 12.34
CA PRO A 247 20.28 -2.35 13.52
C PRO A 247 19.03 -1.46 13.37
N GLU A 248 18.57 -1.22 12.15
CA GLU A 248 17.36 -0.48 11.84
C GLU A 248 16.07 -1.30 12.01
N VAL A 249 16.14 -2.63 12.10
CA VAL A 249 14.97 -3.51 12.21
C VAL A 249 14.26 -3.29 13.54
N PHE A 250 12.94 -3.04 13.47
CA PHE A 250 12.06 -2.87 14.64
C PHE A 250 11.16 -4.08 14.85
N THR A 251 10.58 -4.64 13.77
CA THR A 251 9.78 -5.87 13.78
C THR A 251 10.09 -6.72 12.57
N MET A 252 9.67 -8.00 12.58
CA MET A 252 9.91 -8.95 11.49
C MET A 252 8.68 -9.80 11.20
N GLY A 253 8.74 -10.62 10.15
CA GLY A 253 7.68 -11.56 9.82
C GLY A 253 6.48 -10.94 9.12
N HIS A 254 6.68 -9.85 8.38
CA HIS A 254 5.66 -9.18 7.59
C HIS A 254 5.71 -9.58 6.12
N ARG A 255 4.55 -9.51 5.43
CA ARG A 255 4.46 -9.82 4.00
C ARG A 255 4.58 -8.57 3.13
N ASP A 256 3.56 -7.73 3.05
CA ASP A 256 3.53 -6.55 2.19
C ASP A 256 2.64 -5.47 2.82
N GLN A 257 3.27 -4.62 3.64
CA GLN A 257 2.59 -3.58 4.39
C GLN A 257 2.37 -2.36 3.49
N LEU A 258 1.13 -2.09 3.12
CA LEU A 258 0.72 -0.95 2.30
C LEU A 258 -0.09 0.10 3.07
N GLY A 259 -0.23 -0.04 4.38
CA GLY A 259 -0.76 0.95 5.29
C GLY A 259 0.13 1.09 6.52
N LEU A 260 0.39 2.32 6.97
CA LEU A 260 1.15 2.61 8.18
C LEU A 260 0.63 3.93 8.77
N THR A 261 0.27 3.91 10.04
CA THR A 261 -0.24 5.10 10.74
C THR A 261 0.12 5.08 12.23
N ILE A 262 0.04 6.24 12.84
CA ILE A 262 0.24 6.40 14.29
C ILE A 262 -1.12 6.69 14.93
N HIS A 263 -1.52 5.85 15.85
CA HIS A 263 -2.71 6.09 16.67
C HIS A 263 -2.45 7.26 17.64
N PRO A 264 -3.47 8.04 18.06
CA PRO A 264 -3.32 9.13 19.03
C PRO A 264 -2.65 8.73 20.37
N SER A 265 -2.74 7.45 20.76
CA SER A 265 -2.02 6.91 21.92
C SER A 265 -0.51 6.76 21.72
N GLY A 266 0.00 6.98 20.50
CA GLY A 266 1.39 6.72 20.12
C GLY A 266 1.62 5.30 19.55
N ALA A 267 0.61 4.42 19.55
CA ALA A 267 0.72 3.09 18.99
C ALA A 267 0.92 3.14 17.46
N VAL A 268 1.83 2.34 16.95
CA VAL A 268 2.07 2.19 15.51
C VAL A 268 1.18 1.08 14.98
N LEU A 269 0.41 1.37 13.92
CA LEU A 269 -0.47 0.41 13.26
C LEU A 269 -0.04 0.21 11.82
N ALA A 270 -0.02 -1.03 11.34
CA ALA A 270 0.29 -1.37 9.95
C ALA A 270 -0.79 -2.26 9.35
N ALA A 271 -1.19 -1.97 8.11
CA ALA A 271 -2.06 -2.84 7.33
C ALA A 271 -1.22 -3.58 6.27
N GLU A 272 -1.42 -4.88 6.15
CA GLU A 272 -0.65 -5.70 5.22
C GLU A 272 -1.51 -6.73 4.48
N HIS A 273 -1.04 -7.07 3.26
CA HIS A 273 -1.65 -8.09 2.43
C HIS A 273 -1.29 -9.50 2.90
N GLY A 274 -2.28 -10.35 3.11
CA GLY A 274 -2.11 -11.78 3.02
C GLY A 274 -1.95 -12.23 1.55
N PRO A 275 -1.68 -13.51 1.28
CA PRO A 275 -1.57 -13.99 -0.10
C PRO A 275 -2.94 -14.06 -0.80
N ASN A 276 -3.77 -15.01 -0.47
CA ASN A 276 -5.15 -15.14 -0.94
C ASN A 276 -6.07 -15.19 0.29
N GLY A 277 -6.46 -14.03 0.81
CA GLY A 277 -7.02 -13.81 2.14
C GLY A 277 -5.95 -13.71 3.22
N GLY A 278 -6.36 -13.46 4.45
CA GLY A 278 -5.44 -13.25 5.57
C GLY A 278 -4.78 -11.88 5.55
N ASP A 279 -5.47 -10.87 5.01
CA ASP A 279 -5.04 -9.47 5.14
C ASP A 279 -5.26 -9.00 6.58
N GLU A 280 -4.38 -8.15 7.07
CA GLU A 280 -4.29 -7.84 8.48
C GLU A 280 -4.15 -6.35 8.76
N VAL A 281 -4.60 -5.91 9.94
CA VAL A 281 -4.07 -4.74 10.63
C VAL A 281 -3.40 -5.19 11.90
N ASN A 282 -2.15 -4.81 12.06
CA ASN A 282 -1.29 -5.21 13.16
C ASN A 282 -0.95 -4.03 14.07
N LEU A 283 -0.94 -4.27 15.39
CA LEU A 283 -0.28 -3.40 16.37
C LEU A 283 1.22 -3.70 16.35
N ILE A 284 2.04 -2.71 16.02
CA ILE A 284 3.48 -2.89 15.84
C ILE A 284 4.22 -2.74 17.17
N LEU A 285 4.76 -3.83 17.66
CA LEU A 285 5.45 -3.94 18.96
C LEU A 285 6.93 -4.29 18.77
N ALA A 286 7.81 -3.59 19.46
CA ALA A 286 9.26 -3.73 19.32
C ALA A 286 9.73 -5.20 19.49
N GLY A 287 10.53 -5.67 18.55
CA GLY A 287 11.15 -6.99 18.58
C GLY A 287 10.24 -8.17 18.25
N LYS A 288 8.97 -7.92 17.90
CA LYS A 288 7.99 -8.97 17.66
C LYS A 288 8.05 -9.53 16.23
N ASP A 289 7.58 -10.78 16.12
CA ASP A 289 7.45 -11.55 14.87
C ASP A 289 5.97 -11.71 14.51
N TYR A 290 5.61 -11.38 13.27
CA TYR A 290 4.24 -11.43 12.74
C TYR A 290 3.98 -12.66 11.86
N GLY A 291 4.96 -13.57 11.77
CA GLY A 291 4.78 -14.95 11.32
C GLY A 291 5.02 -15.22 9.83
N TRP A 292 4.92 -14.23 8.94
CA TRP A 292 5.12 -14.47 7.51
C TRP A 292 6.55 -15.00 7.21
N PRO A 293 6.75 -16.01 6.33
CA PRO A 293 5.73 -16.73 5.54
C PRO A 293 5.17 -17.98 6.19
N THR A 294 5.65 -18.36 7.39
CA THR A 294 5.36 -19.65 8.01
C THR A 294 3.95 -19.72 8.62
N TRP A 295 3.52 -18.66 9.28
CA TRP A 295 2.20 -18.56 9.89
C TRP A 295 1.40 -17.45 9.22
N THR A 296 0.26 -17.81 8.66
CA THR A 296 -0.65 -16.90 7.97
C THR A 296 -2.06 -17.47 7.91
N TYR A 297 -3.04 -16.61 7.93
CA TYR A 297 -4.45 -16.95 7.71
C TYR A 297 -4.79 -17.12 6.22
N GLY A 298 -3.88 -16.71 5.33
CA GLY A 298 -4.07 -16.79 3.89
C GLY A 298 -3.76 -18.16 3.30
N ARG A 299 -4.04 -18.29 2.01
CA ARG A 299 -3.77 -19.47 1.21
C ARG A 299 -2.87 -19.12 0.04
N ASN A 300 -2.23 -20.10 -0.56
CA ASN A 300 -1.62 -19.93 -1.88
C ASN A 300 -2.67 -19.54 -2.92
N TYR A 301 -2.25 -18.92 -4.02
CA TYR A 301 -3.15 -18.50 -5.10
C TYR A 301 -3.81 -19.69 -5.85
N ASP A 302 -3.26 -20.90 -5.71
CA ASP A 302 -3.87 -22.15 -6.15
C ASP A 302 -4.92 -22.72 -5.18
N GLY A 303 -5.16 -22.04 -4.04
CA GLY A 303 -6.09 -22.44 -2.99
C GLY A 303 -5.52 -23.40 -1.93
N SER A 304 -4.31 -23.90 -2.12
CA SER A 304 -3.66 -24.79 -1.14
C SER A 304 -3.34 -24.06 0.17
N ARG A 305 -3.24 -24.80 1.25
CA ARG A 305 -2.87 -24.22 2.56
C ARG A 305 -1.38 -23.85 2.59
N MET A 306 -1.06 -22.69 3.14
CA MET A 306 0.31 -22.29 3.44
C MET A 306 0.71 -22.73 4.85
N SER A 307 -0.17 -22.56 5.82
CA SER A 307 0.07 -22.88 7.22
C SER A 307 -0.82 -24.01 7.68
N THR A 308 -0.28 -24.93 8.48
CA THR A 308 -1.10 -25.95 9.18
C THR A 308 -1.97 -25.28 10.23
N LEU A 309 -1.37 -24.38 11.01
CA LEU A 309 -2.04 -23.51 11.98
C LEU A 309 -1.62 -22.07 11.69
N PRO A 310 -2.55 -21.11 11.68
CA PRO A 310 -2.21 -19.70 11.48
C PRO A 310 -1.62 -19.05 12.74
N VAL A 311 -1.80 -19.69 13.90
CA VAL A 311 -1.43 -19.18 15.23
C VAL A 311 -0.43 -20.10 15.89
N THR A 312 0.59 -19.54 16.52
CA THR A 312 1.54 -20.25 17.39
C THR A 312 2.07 -19.31 18.47
N GLU A 313 2.62 -19.87 19.53
CA GLU A 313 3.26 -19.08 20.58
C GLU A 313 4.43 -18.26 20.01
N GLY A 314 4.58 -17.03 20.47
CA GLY A 314 5.63 -16.09 20.03
C GLY A 314 5.36 -15.37 18.72
N ILE A 315 4.22 -15.62 18.06
CA ILE A 315 3.77 -14.87 16.87
C ILE A 315 2.64 -13.93 17.27
N GLU A 316 2.83 -12.64 16.97
CA GLU A 316 1.81 -11.61 17.23
C GLU A 316 0.60 -11.80 16.34
N GLN A 317 -0.58 -11.60 16.92
CA GLN A 317 -1.85 -11.75 16.21
C GLN A 317 -2.39 -10.40 15.74
N PRO A 318 -3.06 -10.36 14.58
CA PRO A 318 -3.62 -9.12 14.07
C PRO A 318 -4.76 -8.59 14.93
N LEU A 319 -4.90 -7.26 14.98
CA LEU A 319 -6.08 -6.60 15.55
C LEU A 319 -7.32 -6.80 14.66
N VAL A 320 -7.12 -6.82 13.34
CA VAL A 320 -8.18 -6.97 12.35
C VAL A 320 -7.71 -7.94 11.26
N LEU A 321 -8.59 -8.85 10.87
CA LEU A 321 -8.33 -9.88 9.87
C LEU A 321 -9.40 -9.88 8.79
N TRP A 322 -9.01 -10.03 7.50
CA TRP A 322 -9.94 -10.22 6.39
C TRP A 322 -9.70 -11.52 5.64
N VAL A 323 -10.75 -12.34 5.57
CA VAL A 323 -10.87 -13.51 4.71
C VAL A 323 -12.28 -13.48 4.11
N PRO A 324 -12.42 -13.30 2.80
CA PRO A 324 -11.41 -13.14 1.75
C PRO A 324 -10.63 -11.81 1.85
N SER A 325 -9.55 -11.72 1.05
CA SER A 325 -8.71 -10.52 0.94
C SER A 325 -9.51 -9.29 0.53
N ILE A 326 -9.14 -8.13 1.08
CA ILE A 326 -9.58 -6.80 0.64
C ILE A 326 -8.48 -6.06 -0.11
N ALA A 327 -7.28 -6.61 -0.16
CA ALA A 327 -6.07 -5.95 -0.64
C ALA A 327 -5.88 -4.57 0.02
N PRO A 328 -5.58 -4.51 1.35
CA PRO A 328 -5.52 -3.27 2.12
C PRO A 328 -4.44 -2.34 1.57
N THR A 329 -4.69 -1.06 1.66
CA THR A 329 -3.83 -0.02 1.11
C THR A 329 -3.53 1.03 2.19
N GLY A 330 -3.80 2.33 1.94
CA GLY A 330 -3.59 3.36 2.94
C GLY A 330 -4.38 3.13 4.23
N LEU A 331 -3.85 3.66 5.33
CA LEU A 331 -4.36 3.48 6.67
C LEU A 331 -4.33 4.80 7.42
N VAL A 332 -5.44 5.18 8.09
CA VAL A 332 -5.50 6.37 8.93
C VAL A 332 -6.43 6.15 10.12
N VAL A 333 -6.07 6.70 11.27
CA VAL A 333 -6.99 6.88 12.40
C VAL A 333 -7.60 8.27 12.28
N TYR A 334 -8.93 8.34 12.24
CA TYR A 334 -9.62 9.62 12.15
C TYR A 334 -9.61 10.34 13.52
N THR A 335 -9.05 11.54 13.54
CA THR A 335 -8.93 12.36 14.76
C THR A 335 -9.71 13.69 14.67
N GLY A 336 -10.34 13.94 13.51
CA GLY A 336 -11.10 15.15 13.25
C GLY A 336 -12.39 15.24 14.03
N ASP A 337 -12.97 16.44 14.07
CA ASP A 337 -14.24 16.72 14.76
C ASP A 337 -15.40 16.97 13.79
N LYS A 338 -15.16 16.89 12.47
CA LYS A 338 -16.21 17.11 11.45
C LYS A 338 -17.19 15.96 11.37
N ILE A 339 -16.75 14.75 11.72
CA ILE A 339 -17.57 13.54 11.79
C ILE A 339 -17.37 12.92 13.18
N PRO A 340 -18.04 13.44 14.23
CA PRO A 340 -17.78 13.05 15.62
C PRO A 340 -17.93 11.54 15.87
N ALA A 341 -18.90 10.88 15.22
CA ALA A 341 -19.12 9.45 15.33
C ALA A 341 -17.97 8.59 14.78
N TRP A 342 -17.06 9.18 14.00
CA TRP A 342 -15.91 8.49 13.43
C TRP A 342 -14.61 8.73 14.20
N LYS A 343 -14.63 9.53 15.25
CA LYS A 343 -13.45 9.85 16.05
C LYS A 343 -12.80 8.59 16.60
N ASN A 344 -11.49 8.46 16.44
CA ASN A 344 -10.67 7.29 16.78
C ASN A 344 -11.01 6.00 16.01
N ASN A 345 -11.88 6.06 15.00
CA ASN A 345 -12.06 4.91 14.12
C ASN A 345 -10.88 4.80 13.14
N LEU A 346 -10.59 3.58 12.76
CA LEU A 346 -9.57 3.24 11.77
C LEU A 346 -10.21 3.17 10.38
N PHE A 347 -9.57 3.76 9.39
CA PHE A 347 -9.97 3.67 7.99
C PHE A 347 -8.88 3.00 7.17
N VAL A 348 -9.26 1.98 6.40
CA VAL A 348 -8.37 1.17 5.58
C VAL A 348 -8.85 1.23 4.14
N GLY A 349 -8.02 1.70 3.22
CA GLY A 349 -8.32 1.62 1.80
C GLY A 349 -8.31 0.15 1.33
N SER A 350 -9.16 -0.18 0.37
CA SER A 350 -9.26 -1.50 -0.25
C SER A 350 -9.12 -1.38 -1.74
N ALA A 351 -8.19 -2.14 -2.33
CA ALA A 351 -7.97 -2.13 -3.77
C ALA A 351 -8.92 -3.08 -4.51
N ARG A 352 -9.31 -4.21 -3.89
CA ARG A 352 -10.24 -5.21 -4.46
C ARG A 352 -10.62 -6.22 -3.38
N ARG A 353 -11.66 -7.01 -3.63
CA ARG A 353 -12.08 -8.09 -2.73
C ARG A 353 -12.02 -9.44 -3.40
N GLY A 354 -11.48 -10.45 -2.71
CA GLY A 354 -11.47 -11.82 -3.16
C GLY A 354 -10.92 -12.00 -4.57
N GLU A 355 -9.89 -11.22 -4.94
CA GLU A 355 -9.26 -11.20 -6.25
C GLU A 355 -10.17 -10.68 -7.40
N ILE A 356 -11.36 -10.14 -7.11
CA ILE A 356 -12.26 -9.59 -8.12
C ILE A 356 -11.91 -8.11 -8.35
N PRO A 357 -11.52 -7.70 -9.56
CA PRO A 357 -11.20 -6.32 -9.86
C PRO A 357 -12.42 -5.39 -9.70
N ARG A 358 -12.18 -4.11 -9.44
CA ARG A 358 -13.22 -3.06 -9.32
C ARG A 358 -14.25 -3.31 -8.19
N THR A 359 -13.81 -3.99 -7.13
CA THR A 359 -14.59 -4.21 -5.90
C THR A 359 -13.94 -3.58 -4.68
N GLY A 360 -13.01 -2.66 -4.91
CA GLY A 360 -12.37 -1.87 -3.86
C GLY A 360 -13.34 -0.94 -3.15
N GLY A 361 -12.89 -0.30 -2.10
CA GLY A 361 -13.68 0.60 -1.27
C GLY A 361 -12.88 1.09 -0.08
N LEU A 362 -13.57 1.52 0.95
CA LEU A 362 -13.00 1.98 2.21
C LEU A 362 -13.60 1.16 3.35
N GLU A 363 -12.75 0.55 4.16
CA GLU A 363 -13.17 -0.12 5.41
C GLU A 363 -13.08 0.86 6.56
N ARG A 364 -14.16 1.04 7.29
CA ARG A 364 -14.17 1.70 8.59
C ARG A 364 -14.19 0.61 9.67
N VAL A 365 -13.23 0.65 10.58
CA VAL A 365 -13.13 -0.28 11.71
C VAL A 365 -13.25 0.51 13.00
N VAL A 366 -14.19 0.13 13.85
CA VAL A 366 -14.39 0.71 15.17
C VAL A 366 -13.61 -0.12 16.18
N LEU A 367 -12.69 0.52 16.87
CA LEU A 367 -11.88 -0.08 17.94
C LEU A 367 -12.32 0.44 19.29
N ASN A 368 -12.17 -0.39 20.33
CA ASN A 368 -12.28 0.05 21.73
C ASN A 368 -10.95 0.68 22.22
N ASP A 369 -10.92 1.13 23.46
CA ASP A 369 -9.74 1.76 24.07
C ASP A 369 -8.54 0.81 24.21
N LYS A 370 -8.75 -0.49 24.05
CA LYS A 370 -7.68 -1.52 24.03
C LYS A 370 -7.23 -1.87 22.62
N LEU A 371 -7.73 -1.17 21.61
CA LEU A 371 -7.51 -1.41 20.19
C LEU A 371 -8.10 -2.76 19.70
N GLU A 372 -9.09 -3.31 20.40
CA GLU A 372 -9.83 -4.50 19.96
C GLU A 372 -10.96 -4.08 19.02
N GLU A 373 -11.17 -4.84 17.94
CA GLU A 373 -12.25 -4.58 16.98
C GLU A 373 -13.63 -4.81 17.62
N ILE A 374 -14.49 -3.79 17.56
CA ILE A 374 -15.90 -3.89 17.96
C ILE A 374 -16.78 -4.23 16.75
N ARG A 375 -16.53 -3.58 15.61
CA ARG A 375 -17.27 -3.76 14.36
C ARG A 375 -16.54 -3.11 13.20
N ARG A 376 -16.98 -3.44 11.99
CA ARG A 376 -16.53 -2.81 10.75
C ARG A 376 -17.67 -2.49 9.81
N GLU A 377 -17.45 -1.51 8.96
CA GLU A 377 -18.38 -1.04 7.94
C GLU A 377 -17.65 -0.82 6.62
N ARG A 378 -18.30 -1.19 5.53
CA ARG A 378 -17.79 -0.95 4.18
C ARG A 378 -18.39 0.32 3.62
N LEU A 379 -17.53 1.19 3.09
CA LEU A 379 -17.90 2.45 2.47
C LEU A 379 -17.34 2.48 1.04
N LEU A 380 -17.96 3.27 0.17
CA LEU A 380 -17.48 3.60 -1.19
C LEU A 380 -17.37 2.40 -2.15
N ASP A 381 -17.93 1.25 -1.85
CA ASP A 381 -17.82 0.05 -2.68
C ASP A 381 -18.54 0.20 -4.05
N THR A 382 -19.62 0.99 -4.10
CA THR A 382 -20.36 1.27 -5.33
C THR A 382 -19.65 2.25 -6.27
N LEU A 383 -18.53 2.86 -5.85
CA LEU A 383 -17.67 3.63 -6.75
C LEU A 383 -16.93 2.73 -7.75
N HIS A 384 -16.78 1.44 -7.43
CA HIS A 384 -16.04 0.47 -8.24
C HIS A 384 -14.60 0.90 -8.54
N GLN A 385 -13.97 1.59 -7.59
CA GLN A 385 -12.61 2.12 -7.69
C GLN A 385 -11.64 1.36 -6.78
N ARG A 386 -10.37 1.36 -7.12
CA ARG A 386 -9.29 0.93 -6.24
C ARG A 386 -8.93 2.09 -5.32
N ILE A 387 -9.32 2.04 -4.05
CA ILE A 387 -8.91 3.07 -3.09
C ILE A 387 -7.48 2.78 -2.67
N ARG A 388 -6.54 3.66 -3.04
CA ARG A 388 -5.10 3.46 -2.84
C ARG A 388 -4.57 4.07 -1.56
N ASP A 389 -5.08 5.20 -1.16
CA ASP A 389 -4.69 5.85 0.09
C ASP A 389 -5.88 6.56 0.71
N VAL A 390 -5.83 6.72 2.01
CA VAL A 390 -6.80 7.48 2.80
C VAL A 390 -6.04 8.35 3.80
N ARG A 391 -6.35 9.64 3.85
CA ARG A 391 -5.73 10.60 4.76
C ARG A 391 -6.77 11.56 5.33
N GLN A 392 -6.49 12.09 6.51
CA GLN A 392 -7.22 13.21 7.07
C GLN A 392 -6.59 14.52 6.59
N GLY A 393 -7.42 15.41 6.06
CA GLY A 393 -7.00 16.77 5.70
C GLY A 393 -6.89 17.71 6.88
N PRO A 394 -6.23 18.86 6.71
CA PRO A 394 -6.12 19.89 7.76
C PRO A 394 -7.47 20.54 8.10
N ASP A 395 -8.47 20.38 7.24
CA ASP A 395 -9.88 20.77 7.47
C ASP A 395 -10.66 19.80 8.34
N GLY A 396 -10.04 18.68 8.76
CA GLY A 396 -10.65 17.64 9.58
C GLY A 396 -11.56 16.68 8.82
N LEU A 397 -11.52 16.69 7.48
CA LEU A 397 -12.25 15.75 6.62
C LEU A 397 -11.35 14.59 6.18
N LEU A 398 -11.95 13.51 5.67
CA LEU A 398 -11.23 12.41 5.07
C LEU A 398 -11.11 12.60 3.56
N TYR A 399 -9.99 12.15 3.03
CA TYR A 399 -9.68 12.17 1.60
C TYR A 399 -9.17 10.80 1.17
N VAL A 400 -9.55 10.39 -0.03
CA VAL A 400 -9.06 9.16 -0.66
C VAL A 400 -8.57 9.42 -2.07
N ILE A 401 -7.60 8.63 -2.53
CA ILE A 401 -7.16 8.63 -3.92
C ILE A 401 -7.49 7.30 -4.58
N THR A 402 -7.87 7.36 -5.86
CA THR A 402 -8.19 6.17 -6.67
C THR A 402 -7.02 5.81 -7.57
N ASP A 403 -6.59 4.53 -7.53
CA ASP A 403 -5.46 3.98 -8.30
C ASP A 403 -5.94 3.53 -9.69
N GLU A 404 -6.16 4.49 -10.56
CA GLU A 404 -6.62 4.30 -11.94
C GLU A 404 -5.77 5.15 -12.89
N ASP A 405 -5.87 4.90 -14.21
CA ASP A 405 -5.20 5.71 -15.27
C ASP A 405 -5.66 7.18 -15.24
N ASP A 406 -6.95 7.41 -14.95
CA ASP A 406 -7.55 8.71 -14.69
C ASP A 406 -7.98 8.78 -13.22
N GLY A 407 -7.00 8.63 -12.32
CA GLY A 407 -7.20 8.65 -10.89
C GLY A 407 -7.68 10.00 -10.38
N ALA A 408 -8.37 9.97 -9.25
CA ALA A 408 -8.96 11.14 -8.62
C ALA A 408 -8.59 11.26 -7.15
N LEU A 409 -8.51 12.50 -6.65
CA LEU A 409 -8.58 12.83 -5.24
C LEU A 409 -10.04 13.13 -4.90
N LEU A 410 -10.58 12.40 -3.94
CA LEU A 410 -11.96 12.52 -3.47
C LEU A 410 -11.97 13.03 -2.03
N ARG A 411 -12.95 13.85 -1.69
CA ARG A 411 -13.20 14.35 -0.33
C ARG A 411 -14.49 13.78 0.22
N ILE A 412 -14.46 13.35 1.47
CA ILE A 412 -15.57 12.78 2.21
C ILE A 412 -16.03 13.78 3.27
N GLU A 413 -17.28 14.23 3.15
CA GLU A 413 -17.90 15.25 4.00
C GLU A 413 -19.17 14.69 4.65
N PRO A 414 -19.50 15.08 5.90
CA PRO A 414 -20.81 14.77 6.46
C PRO A 414 -21.90 15.52 5.70
N ILE A 415 -23.05 14.88 5.52
CA ILE A 415 -24.28 15.57 5.14
C ILE A 415 -24.91 16.07 6.42
N ALA A 416 -25.24 17.37 6.48
CA ALA A 416 -26.02 17.90 7.60
C ALA A 416 -27.39 17.21 7.64
N LEU A 417 -27.82 16.79 8.84
CA LEU A 417 -29.16 16.27 9.10
C LEU A 417 -30.20 17.40 8.99
#